data_8fbe13664b2bac5ca76b98330dde0e7a
#
_entry.id   8fbe13664b2bac5ca76b98330dde0e7a
#
_cell.length_a   1.000
_cell.length_b   1.000
_cell.length_c   1.000
_cell.angle_alpha   90.00
_cell.angle_beta   90.00
_cell.angle_gamma   90.00
#
_symmetry.space_group_name_H-M   'P 1'
#
loop_
_entity.id
_entity.type
_entity.pdbx_description
1 polymer ?
#
loop_
_entity_poly.entity_id
_entity_poly.type
_entity_poly.pdbx_seq_one_letter_code
_entity_poly.pdbx_strand_id
1 'polypeptide(L)'
;MTRPFYVSTPIYYVNAEPHIGHAYTTVVGDFLKRFYRLDGADAYYLTGTDEHGEKIFQAARAAGVDSQAFCDRISQRFRDAWDALAVANDDFIRTTEERHKEVVRSVLQKVYDKGDIYYCLLYT
;
A
#
# COMPACT_ATOMS: atom_id res chain seq x y z
N MET A 1 8.92 -3.85 -29.26
CA MET A 1 8.82 -3.35 -27.87
C MET A 1 7.55 -3.93 -27.26
N THR A 2 7.63 -4.55 -26.08
CA THR A 2 6.46 -5.02 -25.36
C THR A 2 5.65 -3.83 -24.85
N ARG A 3 4.32 -3.94 -24.89
CA ARG A 3 3.41 -2.89 -24.37
C ARG A 3 3.45 -2.90 -22.83
N PRO A 4 3.80 -1.80 -22.16
CA PRO A 4 3.76 -1.77 -20.70
C PRO A 4 2.31 -1.77 -20.19
N PHE A 5 2.07 -2.48 -19.08
CA PHE A 5 0.81 -2.48 -18.34
C PHE A 5 1.11 -2.39 -16.84
N TYR A 6 0.49 -1.44 -16.17
CA TYR A 6 0.62 -1.26 -14.73
C TYR A 6 -0.74 -1.35 -14.06
N VAL A 7 -0.81 -2.10 -12.99
CA VAL A 7 -1.99 -2.18 -12.12
C VAL A 7 -1.58 -2.08 -10.66
N SER A 8 -2.35 -1.37 -9.86
CA SER A 8 -2.21 -1.35 -8.41
C SER A 8 -3.55 -1.52 -7.72
N THR A 9 -3.53 -2.10 -6.54
CA THR A 9 -4.65 -1.99 -5.60
C THR A 9 -4.56 -0.68 -4.82
N PRO A 10 -5.64 -0.25 -4.13
CA PRO A 10 -5.48 0.60 -2.96
C PRO A 10 -4.51 -0.05 -1.97
N ILE A 11 -3.73 0.76 -1.26
CA ILE A 11 -2.93 0.27 -0.13
C ILE A 11 -3.83 0.16 1.10
N TYR A 12 -3.71 -0.94 1.84
CA TYR A 12 -4.65 -1.31 2.89
C TYR A 12 -4.22 -0.79 4.27
N TYR A 13 -5.14 -0.22 5.04
CA TYR A 13 -4.87 0.17 6.42
C TYR A 13 -4.61 -1.06 7.30
N VAL A 14 -3.53 -0.98 8.09
CA VAL A 14 -3.12 -2.06 9.01
C VAL A 14 -3.75 -1.95 10.41
N ASN A 15 -4.94 -1.39 10.51
CA ASN A 15 -5.66 -1.27 11.77
C ASN A 15 -6.41 -2.55 12.19
N ALA A 16 -6.53 -3.53 11.28
CA ALA A 16 -7.18 -4.82 11.49
C ALA A 16 -6.59 -5.89 10.55
N GLU A 17 -6.93 -7.15 10.81
CA GLU A 17 -6.58 -8.30 9.96
C GLU A 17 -7.19 -8.18 8.54
N PRO A 18 -6.55 -8.77 7.49
CA PRO A 18 -7.13 -8.82 6.16
C PRO A 18 -8.48 -9.56 6.16
N HIS A 19 -9.39 -9.11 5.30
CA HIS A 19 -10.72 -9.70 5.13
C HIS A 19 -11.05 -9.90 3.65
N ILE A 20 -12.19 -10.54 3.38
CA ILE A 20 -12.62 -10.91 2.01
C ILE A 20 -12.68 -9.71 1.04
N GLY A 21 -13.00 -8.52 1.52
CA GLY A 21 -13.02 -7.30 0.68
C GLY A 21 -11.63 -6.93 0.17
N HIS A 22 -10.60 -7.06 1.01
CA HIS A 22 -9.21 -6.88 0.60
C HIS A 22 -8.78 -7.96 -0.40
N ALA A 23 -9.12 -9.22 -0.11
CA ALA A 23 -8.81 -10.35 -0.98
C ALA A 23 -9.44 -10.19 -2.38
N TYR A 24 -10.70 -9.75 -2.45
CA TYR A 24 -11.39 -9.50 -3.72
C TYR A 24 -10.61 -8.52 -4.61
N THR A 25 -10.27 -7.36 -4.08
CA THR A 25 -9.55 -6.32 -4.84
C THR A 25 -8.16 -6.81 -5.29
N THR A 26 -7.46 -7.53 -4.41
CA THR A 26 -6.12 -8.06 -4.69
C THR A 26 -6.15 -9.15 -5.75
N VAL A 27 -7.12 -10.07 -5.71
CA VAL A 27 -7.29 -11.12 -6.72
C VAL A 27 -7.65 -10.53 -8.08
N VAL A 28 -8.48 -9.47 -8.12
CA VAL A 28 -8.77 -8.76 -9.38
C VAL A 28 -7.51 -8.14 -9.99
N GLY A 29 -6.65 -7.53 -9.17
CA GLY A 29 -5.35 -7.01 -9.63
C GLY A 29 -4.44 -8.11 -10.20
N ASP A 30 -4.34 -9.24 -9.52
CA ASP A 30 -3.57 -10.41 -9.96
C ASP A 30 -4.14 -11.00 -11.27
N PHE A 31 -5.46 -11.11 -11.38
CA PHE A 31 -6.13 -11.54 -12.62
C PHE A 31 -5.76 -10.64 -13.80
N LEU A 32 -5.85 -9.32 -13.62
CA LEU A 32 -5.50 -8.36 -14.68
C LEU A 32 -4.04 -8.48 -15.08
N LYS A 33 -3.12 -8.57 -14.12
CA LYS A 33 -1.70 -8.79 -14.41
C LYS A 33 -1.48 -10.05 -15.26
N ARG A 34 -2.05 -11.18 -14.84
CA ARG A 34 -1.91 -12.46 -15.55
C ARG A 34 -2.51 -12.40 -16.95
N PHE A 35 -3.69 -11.79 -17.09
CA PHE A 35 -4.35 -11.61 -18.37
C PHE A 35 -3.48 -10.82 -19.35
N TYR A 36 -2.97 -9.65 -18.92
CA TYR A 36 -2.14 -8.81 -19.79
C TYR A 36 -0.77 -9.43 -20.10
N ARG A 37 -0.20 -10.22 -19.19
CA ARG A 37 1.00 -11.02 -19.49
C ARG A 37 0.74 -12.07 -20.58
N LEU A 38 -0.39 -12.76 -20.54
CA LEU A 38 -0.78 -13.70 -21.59
C LEU A 38 -1.03 -13.00 -22.92
N ASP A 39 -1.50 -11.76 -22.90
CA ASP A 39 -1.66 -10.89 -24.09
C ASP A 39 -0.34 -10.25 -24.55
N GLY A 40 0.80 -10.67 -24.02
CA GLY A 40 2.14 -10.24 -24.43
C GLY A 40 2.59 -8.88 -23.89
N ALA A 41 1.89 -8.33 -22.88
CA ALA A 41 2.31 -7.10 -22.22
C ALA A 41 3.39 -7.34 -21.15
N ASP A 42 4.23 -6.34 -20.93
CA ASP A 42 5.11 -6.25 -19.76
C ASP A 42 4.30 -5.70 -18.59
N ALA A 43 3.67 -6.63 -17.84
CA ALA A 43 2.73 -6.29 -16.79
C ALA A 43 3.40 -6.25 -15.41
N TYR A 44 3.17 -5.16 -14.68
CA TYR A 44 3.63 -4.94 -13.31
C TYR A 44 2.44 -4.70 -12.37
N TYR A 45 2.44 -5.40 -11.24
CA TYR A 45 1.38 -5.33 -10.23
C TYR A 45 1.94 -4.92 -8.86
N LEU A 46 1.45 -3.79 -8.34
CA LEU A 46 1.77 -3.25 -7.03
C LEU A 46 0.58 -3.39 -6.08
N THR A 47 0.84 -3.87 -4.88
CA THR A 47 -0.07 -3.79 -3.73
C THR A 47 0.71 -3.33 -2.50
N GLY A 48 0.07 -3.19 -1.34
CA GLY A 48 0.78 -2.78 -0.15
C GLY A 48 -0.12 -2.38 1.02
N THR A 49 0.51 -1.77 2.02
CA THR A 49 -0.15 -1.33 3.25
C THR A 49 0.07 0.15 3.53
N ASP A 50 -0.99 0.82 4.00
CA ASP A 50 -0.95 2.18 4.56
C ASP A 50 -0.81 2.09 6.08
N GLU A 51 0.32 2.57 6.59
CA GLU A 51 0.78 2.34 7.94
C GLU A 51 0.84 3.62 8.79
N HIS A 52 0.18 4.69 8.35
CA HIS A 52 0.10 5.95 9.05
C HIS A 52 -1.33 6.29 9.46
N GLY A 53 -1.47 7.03 10.55
CA GLY A 53 -2.72 7.60 11.00
C GLY A 53 -3.15 7.20 12.41
N GLU A 54 -4.06 7.99 12.96
CA GLU A 54 -4.53 7.90 14.35
C GLU A 54 -5.16 6.53 14.69
N LYS A 55 -5.90 5.93 13.75
CA LYS A 55 -6.53 4.62 13.97
C LYS A 55 -5.53 3.50 14.22
N ILE A 56 -4.37 3.55 13.55
CA ILE A 56 -3.29 2.57 13.73
C ILE A 56 -2.63 2.77 15.08
N PHE A 57 -2.36 4.02 15.46
CA PHE A 57 -1.81 4.37 16.77
C PHE A 57 -2.72 3.87 17.90
N GLN A 58 -4.04 4.10 17.79
CA GLN A 58 -5.01 3.63 18.78
C GLN A 58 -5.07 2.09 18.84
N ALA A 59 -5.03 1.40 17.70
CA ALA A 59 -5.02 -0.06 17.64
C ALA A 59 -3.75 -0.65 18.29
N ALA A 60 -2.58 -0.08 18.00
CA ALA A 60 -1.31 -0.47 18.60
C ALA A 60 -1.33 -0.27 20.13
N ARG A 61 -1.82 0.88 20.58
CA ARG A 61 -1.98 1.21 22.01
C ARG A 61 -2.93 0.24 22.72
N ALA A 62 -4.07 -0.08 22.10
CA ALA A 62 -5.02 -1.06 22.64
C ALA A 62 -4.42 -2.47 22.73
N ALA A 63 -3.53 -2.83 21.81
CA ALA A 63 -2.78 -4.08 21.82
C ALA A 63 -1.56 -4.07 22.77
N GLY A 64 -1.22 -2.94 23.39
CA GLY A 64 -0.08 -2.79 24.31
C GLY A 64 1.29 -2.94 23.64
N VAL A 65 1.40 -2.62 22.36
CA VAL A 65 2.63 -2.75 21.57
C VAL A 65 3.00 -1.44 20.88
N ASP A 66 4.27 -1.31 20.49
CA ASP A 66 4.74 -0.20 19.67
C ASP A 66 4.04 -0.17 18.31
N SER A 67 3.81 1.05 17.77
CA SER A 67 3.11 1.25 16.51
C SER A 67 3.81 0.59 15.32
N GLN A 68 5.15 0.66 15.26
CA GLN A 68 5.90 0.02 14.18
C GLN A 68 5.80 -1.51 14.26
N ALA A 69 5.96 -2.08 15.47
CA ALA A 69 5.82 -3.52 15.70
C ALA A 69 4.38 -4.01 15.38
N PHE A 70 3.37 -3.18 15.66
CA PHE A 70 1.99 -3.46 15.27
C PHE A 70 1.85 -3.50 13.75
N CYS A 71 2.34 -2.48 13.05
CA CYS A 71 2.32 -2.41 11.58
C CYS A 71 3.06 -3.59 10.94
N ASP A 72 4.24 -3.94 11.45
CA ASP A 72 5.03 -5.06 10.96
C ASP A 72 4.24 -6.38 11.03
N ARG A 73 3.59 -6.61 12.16
CA ARG A 73 2.77 -7.82 12.37
C ARG A 73 1.57 -7.88 11.42
N ILE A 74 0.80 -6.79 11.30
CA ILE A 74 -0.41 -6.79 10.47
C ILE A 74 -0.04 -6.79 8.98
N SER A 75 0.97 -6.04 8.57
CA SER A 75 1.47 -6.07 7.20
C SER A 75 1.93 -7.48 6.79
N GLN A 76 2.57 -8.22 7.70
CA GLN A 76 2.93 -9.62 7.45
C GLN A 76 1.68 -10.49 7.26
N ARG A 77 0.59 -10.27 8.02
CA ARG A 77 -0.68 -10.99 7.81
C ARG A 77 -1.28 -10.77 6.41
N PHE A 78 -1.14 -9.55 5.88
CA PHE A 78 -1.54 -9.29 4.49
C PHE A 78 -0.68 -10.09 3.50
N ARG A 79 0.64 -10.13 3.68
CA ARG A 79 1.55 -10.93 2.84
C ARG A 79 1.19 -12.41 2.90
N ASP A 80 1.03 -12.97 4.11
CA ASP A 80 0.66 -14.38 4.31
C ASP A 80 -0.68 -14.71 3.62
N ALA A 81 -1.66 -13.80 3.67
CA ALA A 81 -2.94 -13.97 2.99
C ALA A 81 -2.79 -13.97 1.47
N TRP A 82 -1.95 -13.09 0.90
CA TRP A 82 -1.68 -13.05 -0.54
C TRP A 82 -0.92 -14.29 -1.00
N ASP A 83 0.03 -14.78 -0.23
CA ASP A 83 0.73 -16.02 -0.51
C ASP A 83 -0.23 -17.22 -0.50
N ALA A 84 -1.13 -17.30 0.49
CA ALA A 84 -2.14 -18.35 0.57
C ALA A 84 -3.14 -18.34 -0.61
N LEU A 85 -3.40 -17.16 -1.19
CA LEU A 85 -4.23 -16.98 -2.39
C LEU A 85 -3.45 -17.09 -3.70
N ALA A 86 -2.15 -17.39 -3.64
CA ALA A 86 -1.25 -17.46 -4.79
C ALA A 86 -1.24 -16.17 -5.64
N VAL A 87 -1.41 -15.02 -5.00
CA VAL A 87 -1.31 -13.70 -5.65
C VAL A 87 0.14 -13.43 -6.04
N ALA A 88 0.36 -13.07 -7.30
CA ALA A 88 1.69 -12.86 -7.87
C ALA A 88 1.98 -11.36 -8.09
N ASN A 89 1.91 -10.55 -7.02
CA ASN A 89 2.34 -9.14 -7.08
C ASN A 89 3.86 -9.05 -7.30
N ASP A 90 4.27 -8.04 -8.06
CA ASP A 90 5.70 -7.79 -8.32
C ASP A 90 6.35 -7.01 -7.17
N ASP A 91 5.58 -6.18 -6.50
CA ASP A 91 6.05 -5.44 -5.33
C ASP A 91 4.93 -5.29 -4.30
N PHE A 92 5.36 -5.14 -3.04
CA PHE A 92 4.51 -4.85 -1.89
C PHE A 92 5.08 -3.65 -1.15
N ILE A 93 4.47 -2.49 -1.33
CA ILE A 93 4.91 -1.24 -0.71
C ILE A 93 4.33 -1.06 0.69
N ARG A 94 5.15 -0.61 1.63
CA ARG A 94 4.71 -0.16 2.95
C ARG A 94 5.00 1.32 3.08
N THR A 95 4.03 2.12 3.55
CA THR A 95 4.25 3.57 3.67
C THR A 95 5.27 3.95 4.74
N THR A 96 5.64 3.01 5.63
CA THR A 96 6.74 3.17 6.60
C THR A 96 8.12 2.86 6.05
N GLU A 97 8.25 2.27 4.86
CA GLU A 97 9.55 2.01 4.22
C GLU A 97 10.25 3.31 3.83
N GLU A 98 11.57 3.34 4.01
CA GLU A 98 12.35 4.54 3.70
C GLU A 98 12.25 4.92 2.21
N ARG A 99 12.26 3.94 1.30
CA ARG A 99 12.07 4.18 -0.14
C ARG A 99 10.78 4.94 -0.46
N HIS A 100 9.67 4.68 0.29
CA HIS A 100 8.42 5.42 0.14
C HIS A 100 8.54 6.83 0.70
N LYS A 101 9.08 6.98 1.92
CA LYS A 101 9.25 8.27 2.59
C LYS A 101 10.15 9.22 1.80
N GLU A 102 11.22 8.73 1.18
CA GLU A 102 12.10 9.52 0.33
C GLU A 102 11.37 10.12 -0.86
N VAL A 103 10.55 9.31 -1.54
CA VAL A 103 9.74 9.78 -2.67
C VAL A 103 8.71 10.82 -2.20
N VAL A 104 8.01 10.56 -1.11
CA VAL A 104 7.03 11.49 -0.53
C VAL A 104 7.69 12.82 -0.18
N ARG A 105 8.83 12.81 0.52
CA ARG A 105 9.59 14.03 0.85
C ARG A 105 9.99 14.81 -0.40
N SER A 106 10.49 14.10 -1.42
CA SER A 106 10.89 14.73 -2.69
C SER A 106 9.71 15.39 -3.42
N VAL A 107 8.56 14.72 -3.47
CA VAL A 107 7.34 15.26 -4.11
C VAL A 107 6.81 16.46 -3.31
N LEU A 108 6.68 16.33 -1.99
CA LEU A 108 6.19 17.41 -1.14
C LEU A 108 7.10 18.65 -1.19
N GLN A 109 8.43 18.46 -1.25
CA GLN A 109 9.37 19.57 -1.39
C GLN A 109 9.14 20.32 -2.70
N LYS A 110 8.97 19.61 -3.81
CA LYS A 110 8.68 20.24 -5.12
C LYS A 110 7.37 21.03 -5.11
N VAL A 111 6.33 20.49 -4.47
CA VAL A 111 5.02 21.15 -4.35
C VAL A 111 5.11 22.39 -3.45
N TYR A 112 5.89 22.29 -2.36
CA TYR A 112 6.16 23.41 -1.47
C TYR A 112 6.93 24.54 -2.19
N ASP A 113 8.01 24.19 -2.88
CA ASP A 113 8.85 25.15 -3.62
C ASP A 113 8.05 25.87 -4.73
N LYS A 114 7.05 25.19 -5.29
CA LYS A 114 6.13 25.76 -6.28
C LYS A 114 5.09 26.72 -5.67
N GLY A 115 4.92 26.69 -4.34
CA GLY A 115 3.95 27.54 -3.63
C GLY A 115 2.53 26.97 -3.60
N ASP A 116 2.33 25.71 -3.94
CA ASP A 116 1.02 25.05 -3.93
C ASP A 116 0.60 24.59 -2.50
N ILE A 117 1.50 24.66 -1.51
CA ILE A 117 1.22 24.38 -0.10
C ILE A 117 1.09 25.70 0.67
N TYR A 118 -0.03 25.86 1.35
CA TYR A 118 -0.29 27.04 2.17
C TYR A 118 -0.84 26.64 3.56
N TYR A 119 -0.61 27.50 4.54
CA TYR A 119 -1.15 27.31 5.89
C TYR A 119 -2.67 27.57 5.89
N CYS A 120 -3.45 26.61 6.39
CA CYS A 120 -4.89 26.71 6.50
C CYS A 120 -5.36 26.30 7.90
N LEU A 121 -6.36 27.00 8.43
CA LEU A 121 -7.05 26.58 9.66
C LEU A 121 -7.95 25.38 9.33
N LEU A 122 -7.83 24.31 10.13
CA LEU A 122 -8.81 23.23 10.14
C LEU A 122 -10.10 23.74 10.80
N TYR A 123 -11.14 23.87 10.01
CA TYR A 123 -12.50 24.08 10.55
C TYR A 123 -13.09 22.69 10.85
N THR A 124 -13.20 22.36 12.12
CA THR A 124 -13.90 21.17 12.62
C THR A 124 -15.35 21.48 12.92
#